data_5c52cad750e9009151d90fb971028114
#
_entry.id   5c52cad750e9009151d90fb971028114
#
_cell.length_a   1.000
_cell.length_b   1.000
_cell.length_c   1.000
_cell.angle_alpha   90.00
_cell.angle_beta   90.00
_cell.angle_gamma   90.00
#
_symmetry.space_group_name_H-M   'P 1'
#
loop_
_entity.id
_entity.type
_entity.pdbx_description
1 polymer ?
#
loop_
_entity_poly.entity_id
_entity_poly.type
_entity_poly.pdbx_seq_one_letter_code
_entity_poly.pdbx_strand_id
1 'polypeptide(L)'
;MVRYTGPKNRIARRFGVNIFGKTRNPLLHKASGPGMHGAKKKKKSDFGLQLEEQQKLKAVYGMLTQGQLVRYFKAAAKKKGNTSHIFIQRLEARLDNVVYRLKLAPTIFAAQQLVSHGHILVNGKKVDRRSFEVRPGMIVSVKQKSQETPIIKLAQENASRDVPEYLSLDAEKLSGQFLVEPHLEQIPFPLPINIAMVAEFLAYTN
;
A
#
# COMPACT_ATOMS: atom_id res chain seq x y z
N MET A 1 -0.30 -2.67 -18.04
CA MET A 1 0.09 -2.71 -16.62
C MET A 1 -0.79 -3.75 -15.91
N VAL A 2 -0.21 -4.72 -15.19
CA VAL A 2 -0.99 -5.76 -14.50
C VAL A 2 -1.76 -5.15 -13.34
N ARG A 3 -3.08 -5.37 -13.28
CA ARG A 3 -3.99 -4.91 -12.22
C ARG A 3 -4.68 -6.14 -11.61
N TYR A 4 -4.79 -6.18 -10.28
CA TYR A 4 -5.57 -7.19 -9.61
C TYR A 4 -7.07 -6.94 -9.79
N THR A 5 -7.75 -7.85 -10.46
CA THR A 5 -9.19 -7.80 -10.75
C THR A 5 -10.02 -8.77 -9.90
N GLY A 6 -9.37 -9.62 -9.11
CA GLY A 6 -10.01 -10.63 -8.29
C GLY A 6 -10.81 -10.07 -7.09
N PRO A 7 -11.50 -10.92 -6.35
CA PRO A 7 -12.41 -10.55 -5.27
C PRO A 7 -11.66 -10.05 -4.03
N LYS A 8 -11.64 -8.73 -3.82
CA LYS A 8 -10.95 -8.05 -2.70
C LYS A 8 -11.50 -8.45 -1.33
N ASN A 9 -12.82 -8.66 -1.21
CA ASN A 9 -13.46 -9.09 0.04
C ASN A 9 -12.97 -10.48 0.51
N ARG A 10 -12.62 -11.37 -0.42
CA ARG A 10 -12.07 -12.68 -0.10
C ARG A 10 -10.70 -12.56 0.58
N ILE A 11 -9.88 -11.59 0.15
CA ILE A 11 -8.57 -11.32 0.75
C ILE A 11 -8.72 -10.75 2.16
N ALA A 12 -9.58 -9.73 2.32
CA ALA A 12 -9.87 -9.14 3.63
C ALA A 12 -10.35 -10.20 4.63
N ARG A 13 -11.27 -11.07 4.21
CA ARG A 13 -11.78 -12.17 5.05
C ARG A 13 -10.70 -13.23 5.35
N ARG A 14 -9.76 -13.48 4.43
CA ARG A 14 -8.64 -14.41 4.66
C ARG A 14 -7.75 -13.95 5.81
N PHE A 15 -7.50 -12.65 5.90
CA PHE A 15 -6.63 -12.05 6.92
C PHE A 15 -7.40 -11.52 8.14
N GLY A 16 -8.73 -11.55 8.12
CA GLY A 16 -9.56 -11.09 9.23
C GLY A 16 -9.53 -9.57 9.46
N VAL A 17 -9.09 -8.79 8.47
CA VAL A 17 -8.96 -7.32 8.57
C VAL A 17 -9.45 -6.65 7.29
N ASN A 18 -10.06 -5.47 7.42
CA ASN A 18 -10.44 -4.65 6.27
C ASN A 18 -9.22 -3.92 5.68
N ILE A 19 -8.27 -4.68 5.14
CA ILE A 19 -6.98 -4.18 4.62
C ILE A 19 -7.15 -3.04 3.60
N PHE A 20 -8.20 -3.07 2.82
CA PHE A 20 -8.39 -2.12 1.71
C PHE A 20 -9.19 -0.88 2.10
N GLY A 21 -9.53 -0.71 3.38
CA GLY A 21 -10.27 0.46 3.86
C GLY A 21 -11.62 0.67 3.18
N LYS A 22 -12.33 -0.42 2.84
CA LYS A 22 -13.66 -0.29 2.23
C LYS A 22 -14.66 0.23 3.25
N THR A 23 -15.49 1.20 2.85
CA THR A 23 -16.57 1.77 3.66
C THR A 23 -17.51 0.67 4.19
N ARG A 24 -17.91 -0.26 3.32
CA ARG A 24 -18.64 -1.47 3.74
C ARG A 24 -17.64 -2.55 4.13
N ASN A 25 -17.45 -2.73 5.44
CA ASN A 25 -16.52 -3.73 5.96
C ASN A 25 -17.01 -5.15 5.61
N PRO A 26 -16.23 -5.94 4.85
CA PRO A 26 -16.62 -7.29 4.44
C PRO A 26 -16.70 -8.30 5.60
N LEU A 27 -16.10 -7.99 6.75
CA LEU A 27 -16.11 -8.85 7.94
C LEU A 27 -17.43 -8.77 8.71
N LEU A 28 -18.12 -7.62 8.66
CA LEU A 28 -19.44 -7.47 9.29
C LEU A 28 -20.48 -8.38 8.66
N HIS A 29 -20.34 -8.65 7.36
CA HIS A 29 -21.27 -9.55 6.66
C HIS A 29 -20.93 -11.03 6.86
N LYS A 30 -19.63 -11.39 6.83
CA LYS A 30 -19.16 -12.77 7.01
C LYS A 30 -17.73 -12.78 7.56
N ALA A 31 -17.60 -13.04 8.86
CA ALA A 31 -16.32 -13.02 9.56
C ALA A 31 -15.42 -14.25 9.23
N SER A 32 -16.03 -15.38 8.87
CA SER A 32 -15.26 -16.60 8.54
C SER A 32 -14.40 -16.44 7.29
N GLY A 33 -13.29 -17.15 7.24
CA GLY A 33 -12.42 -17.23 6.07
C GLY A 33 -13.17 -17.59 4.77
N PRO A 34 -12.57 -17.37 3.60
CA PRO A 34 -13.22 -17.69 2.32
C PRO A 34 -13.25 -19.19 2.05
N GLY A 35 -14.27 -19.64 1.33
CA GLY A 35 -14.45 -21.02 0.90
C GLY A 35 -15.32 -21.84 1.86
N MET A 36 -15.61 -23.08 1.46
CA MET A 36 -16.47 -24.03 2.21
C MET A 36 -15.87 -24.40 3.58
N HIS A 37 -14.56 -24.52 3.64
CA HIS A 37 -13.81 -24.86 4.86
C HIS A 37 -13.21 -23.64 5.58
N GLY A 38 -13.66 -22.43 5.30
CA GLY A 38 -13.08 -21.19 5.81
C GLY A 38 -13.16 -21.01 7.34
N ALA A 39 -14.06 -21.76 8.03
CA ALA A 39 -14.15 -21.76 9.48
C ALA A 39 -13.08 -22.66 10.16
N LYS A 40 -12.54 -23.65 9.45
CA LYS A 40 -11.52 -24.56 9.98
C LYS A 40 -10.14 -23.93 9.92
N LYS A 41 -9.49 -23.74 11.07
CA LYS A 41 -8.09 -23.31 11.15
C LYS A 41 -7.20 -24.57 11.10
N LYS A 42 -6.31 -24.65 10.12
CA LYS A 42 -5.26 -25.68 10.04
C LYS A 42 -3.94 -25.12 10.57
N LYS A 43 -3.13 -25.97 11.23
CA LYS A 43 -1.75 -25.64 11.57
C LYS A 43 -0.98 -25.40 10.26
N LYS A 44 -0.21 -24.33 10.21
CA LYS A 44 0.59 -23.98 9.03
C LYS A 44 2.02 -24.46 9.24
N SER A 45 2.67 -24.89 8.17
CA SER A 45 4.12 -25.10 8.14
C SER A 45 4.86 -23.75 8.17
N ASP A 46 6.14 -23.77 8.47
CA ASP A 46 6.98 -22.56 8.49
C ASP A 46 6.97 -21.84 7.14
N PHE A 47 7.11 -22.59 6.05
CA PHE A 47 6.95 -22.07 4.68
C PHE A 47 5.57 -21.42 4.49
N GLY A 48 4.51 -22.05 5.00
CA GLY A 48 3.15 -21.51 4.92
C GLY A 48 2.98 -20.20 5.69
N LEU A 49 3.66 -20.03 6.82
CA LEU A 49 3.68 -18.79 7.60
C LEU A 49 4.44 -17.68 6.85
N GLN A 50 5.62 -17.97 6.34
CA GLN A 50 6.42 -17.01 5.56
C GLN A 50 5.68 -16.56 4.30
N LEU A 51 5.06 -17.50 3.57
CA LEU A 51 4.24 -17.18 2.40
C LEU A 51 3.04 -16.30 2.77
N GLU A 52 2.41 -16.52 3.92
CA GLU A 52 1.29 -15.70 4.37
C GLU A 52 1.73 -14.27 4.70
N GLU A 53 2.85 -14.08 5.39
CA GLU A 53 3.42 -12.76 5.66
C GLU A 53 3.70 -12.00 4.37
N GLN A 54 4.28 -12.67 3.39
CA GLN A 54 4.47 -12.08 2.05
C GLN A 54 3.13 -11.71 1.38
N GLN A 55 2.10 -12.54 1.49
CA GLN A 55 0.78 -12.24 0.92
C GLN A 55 0.11 -11.07 1.63
N LYS A 56 0.27 -10.92 2.96
CA LYS A 56 -0.19 -9.75 3.73
C LYS A 56 0.47 -8.49 3.19
N LEU A 57 1.81 -8.49 3.07
CA LEU A 57 2.56 -7.34 2.55
C LEU A 57 2.10 -6.94 1.14
N LYS A 58 1.94 -7.92 0.23
CA LYS A 58 1.42 -7.67 -1.11
C LYS A 58 0.03 -7.04 -1.10
N ALA A 59 -0.84 -7.48 -0.18
CA ALA A 59 -2.20 -6.95 -0.07
C ALA A 59 -2.21 -5.51 0.41
N VAL A 60 -1.42 -5.15 1.42
CA VAL A 60 -1.31 -3.79 1.95
C VAL A 60 -0.89 -2.80 0.86
N TYR A 61 0.08 -3.16 0.03
CA TYR A 61 0.54 -2.31 -1.08
C TYR A 61 -0.29 -2.49 -2.38
N GLY A 62 -1.58 -2.80 -2.25
CA GLY A 62 -2.52 -2.83 -3.39
C GLY A 62 -2.30 -4.01 -4.33
N MET A 63 -2.02 -5.19 -3.81
CA MET A 63 -1.85 -6.43 -4.56
C MET A 63 -0.68 -6.40 -5.54
N LEU A 64 0.50 -6.07 -5.05
CA LEU A 64 1.74 -6.16 -5.83
C LEU A 64 1.93 -7.56 -6.43
N THR A 65 2.42 -7.62 -7.66
CA THR A 65 2.79 -8.91 -8.26
C THR A 65 4.08 -9.43 -7.64
N GLN A 66 4.28 -10.75 -7.71
CA GLN A 66 5.51 -11.39 -7.21
C GLN A 66 6.76 -10.77 -7.84
N GLY A 67 6.78 -10.63 -9.16
CA GLY A 67 7.93 -10.06 -9.86
C GLY A 67 8.21 -8.59 -9.53
N GLN A 68 7.17 -7.81 -9.12
CA GLN A 68 7.41 -6.46 -8.59
C GLN A 68 8.07 -6.51 -7.21
N LEU A 69 7.53 -7.34 -6.31
CA LEU A 69 8.06 -7.48 -4.97
C LEU A 69 9.53 -7.92 -4.97
N VAL A 70 9.86 -8.93 -5.77
CA VAL A 70 11.22 -9.43 -5.97
C VAL A 70 12.15 -8.33 -6.50
N ARG A 71 11.70 -7.52 -7.46
CA ARG A 71 12.50 -6.40 -7.98
C ARG A 71 12.82 -5.37 -6.91
N TYR A 72 11.84 -5.00 -6.07
CA TYR A 72 12.08 -4.09 -4.95
C TYR A 72 13.05 -4.68 -3.93
N PHE A 73 12.92 -5.97 -3.61
CA PHE A 73 13.82 -6.67 -2.71
C PHE A 73 15.26 -6.75 -3.25
N LYS A 74 15.45 -7.20 -4.49
CA LYS A 74 16.77 -7.25 -5.15
C LYS A 74 17.43 -5.86 -5.22
N ALA A 75 16.63 -4.83 -5.45
CA ALA A 75 17.14 -3.46 -5.48
C ALA A 75 17.47 -2.93 -4.07
N ALA A 76 16.80 -3.38 -3.03
CA ALA A 76 17.14 -3.07 -1.64
C ALA A 76 18.41 -3.80 -1.19
N ALA A 77 18.56 -5.08 -1.55
CA ALA A 77 19.75 -5.89 -1.23
C ALA A 77 21.06 -5.34 -1.82
N LYS A 78 20.98 -4.56 -2.91
CA LYS A 78 22.15 -3.91 -3.51
C LYS A 78 22.64 -2.68 -2.73
N LYS A 79 21.82 -2.12 -1.85
CA LYS A 79 22.17 -0.95 -1.02
C LYS A 79 22.84 -1.41 0.27
N LYS A 80 23.83 -0.64 0.75
CA LYS A 80 24.43 -0.86 2.08
C LYS A 80 23.41 -0.51 3.17
N GLY A 81 23.30 -1.37 4.19
CA GLY A 81 22.41 -1.19 5.33
C GLY A 81 21.45 -2.36 5.53
N ASN A 82 20.43 -2.17 6.38
CA ASN A 82 19.43 -3.21 6.66
C ASN A 82 18.49 -3.37 5.46
N THR A 83 18.60 -4.51 4.78
CA THR A 83 17.81 -4.83 3.57
C THR A 83 16.31 -4.75 3.82
N SER A 84 15.83 -5.22 4.98
CA SER A 84 14.42 -5.18 5.34
C SER A 84 13.89 -3.75 5.45
N HIS A 85 14.65 -2.86 6.08
CA HIS A 85 14.29 -1.43 6.20
C HIS A 85 14.27 -0.76 4.83
N ILE A 86 15.32 -0.89 4.05
CA ILE A 86 15.42 -0.29 2.71
C ILE A 86 14.31 -0.83 1.79
N PHE A 87 13.99 -2.11 1.90
CA PHE A 87 12.92 -2.73 1.12
C PHE A 87 11.56 -2.07 1.40
N ILE A 88 11.21 -1.86 2.68
CA ILE A 88 9.96 -1.22 3.06
C ILE A 88 9.96 0.26 2.71
N GLN A 89 11.06 0.99 2.94
CA GLN A 89 11.19 2.38 2.53
C GLN A 89 10.88 2.58 1.05
N ARG A 90 11.39 1.70 0.19
CA ARG A 90 11.10 1.75 -1.25
C ARG A 90 9.65 1.41 -1.59
N LEU A 91 8.99 0.55 -0.81
CA LEU A 91 7.56 0.27 -0.97
C LEU A 91 6.70 1.46 -0.52
N GLU A 92 7.09 2.14 0.57
CA GLU A 92 6.41 3.35 1.03
C GLU A 92 6.63 4.54 0.09
N ALA A 93 7.80 4.65 -0.52
CA ALA A 93 8.13 5.70 -1.48
C ALA A 93 7.39 5.59 -2.84
N ARG A 94 6.61 4.54 -3.07
CA ARG A 94 5.82 4.41 -4.30
C ARG A 94 4.72 5.48 -4.36
N LEU A 95 4.57 6.09 -5.53
CA LEU A 95 3.59 7.18 -5.73
C LEU A 95 2.15 6.77 -5.39
N ASP A 96 1.73 5.55 -5.76
CA ASP A 96 0.39 5.05 -5.43
C ASP A 96 0.18 4.95 -3.91
N ASN A 97 1.21 4.56 -3.17
CA ASN A 97 1.15 4.47 -1.73
C ASN A 97 1.20 5.86 -1.08
N VAL A 98 2.09 6.76 -1.52
CA VAL A 98 2.17 8.13 -1.01
C VAL A 98 0.84 8.87 -1.19
N VAL A 99 0.19 8.77 -2.36
CA VAL A 99 -1.15 9.34 -2.62
C VAL A 99 -2.20 8.76 -1.64
N TYR A 100 -2.12 7.48 -1.34
CA TYR A 100 -3.01 6.84 -0.37
C TYR A 100 -2.75 7.30 1.07
N ARG A 101 -1.47 7.40 1.49
CA ARG A 101 -1.05 7.86 2.82
C ARG A 101 -1.40 9.34 3.05
N LEU A 102 -1.27 10.18 2.01
CA LEU A 102 -1.67 11.58 2.02
C LEU A 102 -3.20 11.81 2.03
N LYS A 103 -4.01 10.75 2.17
CA LYS A 103 -5.49 10.85 2.15
C LYS A 103 -6.08 11.44 0.86
N LEU A 104 -5.31 11.54 -0.22
CA LEU A 104 -5.81 12.03 -1.52
C LEU A 104 -6.68 10.99 -2.24
N ALA A 105 -6.74 9.76 -1.71
CA ALA A 105 -7.60 8.69 -2.22
C ALA A 105 -8.21 7.87 -1.07
N PRO A 106 -9.48 7.41 -1.17
CA PRO A 106 -10.14 6.66 -0.11
C PRO A 106 -9.57 5.25 0.08
N THR A 107 -9.02 4.65 -0.96
CA THR A 107 -8.42 3.30 -0.92
C THR A 107 -7.14 3.26 -1.75
N ILE A 108 -6.25 2.30 -1.47
CA ILE A 108 -5.03 2.09 -2.27
C ILE A 108 -5.33 1.83 -3.76
N PHE A 109 -6.46 1.19 -4.09
CA PHE A 109 -6.85 0.96 -5.47
C PHE A 109 -7.35 2.23 -6.16
N ALA A 110 -8.03 3.12 -5.42
CA ALA A 110 -8.40 4.44 -5.92
C ALA A 110 -7.15 5.28 -6.17
N ALA A 111 -6.16 5.25 -5.28
CA ALA A 111 -4.87 5.89 -5.50
C ALA A 111 -4.16 5.38 -6.76
N GLN A 112 -4.13 4.06 -6.95
CA GLN A 112 -3.59 3.44 -8.16
C GLN A 112 -4.31 3.90 -9.43
N GLN A 113 -5.62 4.10 -9.37
CA GLN A 113 -6.41 4.59 -10.50
C GLN A 113 -6.12 6.07 -10.77
N LEU A 114 -6.13 6.93 -9.74
CA LEU A 114 -5.84 8.35 -9.88
C LEU A 114 -4.46 8.59 -10.51
N VAL A 115 -3.43 7.88 -10.06
CA VAL A 115 -2.09 7.96 -10.65
C VAL A 115 -2.13 7.50 -12.10
N SER A 116 -2.68 6.31 -12.40
CA SER A 116 -2.67 5.74 -13.76
C SER A 116 -3.45 6.57 -14.76
N HIS A 117 -4.48 7.30 -14.33
CA HIS A 117 -5.27 8.20 -15.17
C HIS A 117 -4.66 9.60 -15.28
N GLY A 118 -3.53 9.85 -14.59
CA GLY A 118 -2.77 11.11 -14.66
C GLY A 118 -3.45 12.28 -13.97
N HIS A 119 -4.16 12.02 -12.87
CA HIS A 119 -4.73 13.04 -12.00
C HIS A 119 -3.74 13.58 -10.97
N ILE A 120 -2.55 12.98 -10.85
CA ILE A 120 -1.52 13.31 -9.86
C ILE A 120 -0.34 14.00 -10.55
N LEU A 121 0.16 15.02 -9.86
CA LEU A 121 1.37 15.76 -10.25
C LEU A 121 2.45 15.51 -9.19
N VAL A 122 3.70 15.41 -9.63
CA VAL A 122 4.88 15.40 -8.78
C VAL A 122 5.76 16.59 -9.18
N ASN A 123 6.02 17.49 -8.25
CA ASN A 123 6.71 18.76 -8.52
C ASN A 123 6.11 19.51 -9.73
N GLY A 124 4.77 19.55 -9.82
CA GLY A 124 4.04 20.21 -10.91
C GLY A 124 3.98 19.43 -12.23
N LYS A 125 4.70 18.31 -12.36
CA LYS A 125 4.70 17.50 -13.60
C LYS A 125 3.79 16.28 -13.45
N LYS A 126 3.02 15.98 -14.51
CA LYS A 126 2.13 14.80 -14.56
C LYS A 126 2.95 13.52 -14.50
N VAL A 127 2.57 12.61 -13.58
CA VAL A 127 3.15 11.26 -13.45
C VAL A 127 2.02 10.24 -13.46
N ASP A 128 2.06 9.29 -14.39
CA ASP A 128 1.06 8.22 -14.57
C ASP A 128 1.54 6.84 -14.14
N ARG A 129 2.82 6.74 -13.72
CA ARG A 129 3.43 5.48 -13.27
C ARG A 129 3.24 5.29 -11.77
N ARG A 130 2.44 4.30 -11.37
CA ARG A 130 2.17 3.95 -9.96
C ARG A 130 3.42 3.61 -9.16
N SER A 131 4.42 3.00 -9.82
CA SER A 131 5.69 2.60 -9.21
C SER A 131 6.76 3.70 -9.22
N PHE A 132 6.40 4.95 -9.56
CA PHE A 132 7.31 6.07 -9.44
C PHE A 132 7.77 6.21 -7.98
N GLU A 133 9.07 6.28 -7.74
CA GLU A 133 9.64 6.47 -6.40
C GLU A 133 9.68 7.96 -6.07
N VAL A 134 8.87 8.36 -5.11
CA VAL A 134 8.88 9.72 -4.54
C VAL A 134 10.08 9.82 -3.59
N ARG A 135 10.87 10.87 -3.73
CA ARG A 135 12.05 11.11 -2.88
C ARG A 135 11.76 12.20 -1.85
N PRO A 136 12.49 12.24 -0.74
CA PRO A 136 12.39 13.34 0.22
C PRO A 136 12.49 14.72 -0.48
N GLY A 137 11.64 15.64 -0.06
CA GLY A 137 11.53 16.98 -0.66
C GLY A 137 10.57 17.10 -1.84
N MET A 138 10.11 15.98 -2.45
CA MET A 138 9.16 16.05 -3.54
C MET A 138 7.74 16.36 -3.06
N ILE A 139 7.05 17.23 -3.81
CA ILE A 139 5.66 17.61 -3.58
C ILE A 139 4.76 16.78 -4.50
N VAL A 140 3.77 16.12 -3.91
CA VAL A 140 2.73 15.38 -4.62
C VAL A 140 1.43 16.14 -4.51
N SER A 141 0.79 16.47 -5.61
CA SER A 141 -0.45 17.26 -5.64
C SER A 141 -1.47 16.69 -6.61
N VAL A 142 -2.73 17.02 -6.38
CA VAL A 142 -3.82 16.70 -7.30
C VAL A 142 -3.88 17.77 -8.40
N LYS A 143 -4.06 17.32 -9.65
CA LYS A 143 -4.26 18.23 -10.79
C LYS A 143 -5.51 19.07 -10.57
N GLN A 144 -5.45 20.38 -10.78
CA GLN A 144 -6.53 21.33 -10.51
C GLN A 144 -7.87 20.89 -11.12
N LYS A 145 -7.89 20.51 -12.40
CA LYS A 145 -9.11 20.00 -13.09
C LYS A 145 -9.70 18.72 -12.48
N SER A 146 -8.96 18.05 -11.61
CA SER A 146 -9.35 16.76 -11.01
C SER A 146 -9.78 16.89 -9.55
N GLN A 147 -9.61 18.04 -8.92
CA GLN A 147 -9.89 18.26 -7.48
C GLN A 147 -11.37 18.04 -7.15
N GLU A 148 -12.27 18.38 -8.08
CA GLU A 148 -13.72 18.21 -7.91
C GLU A 148 -14.22 16.78 -8.17
N THR A 149 -13.34 15.85 -8.50
CA THR A 149 -13.71 14.45 -8.77
C THR A 149 -14.33 13.80 -7.53
N PRO A 150 -15.45 13.08 -7.63
CA PRO A 150 -16.15 12.48 -6.48
C PRO A 150 -15.25 11.59 -5.61
N ILE A 151 -14.28 10.91 -6.20
CA ILE A 151 -13.32 10.05 -5.49
C ILE A 151 -12.45 10.87 -4.53
N ILE A 152 -12.05 12.09 -4.90
CA ILE A 152 -11.20 12.95 -4.07
C ILE A 152 -12.03 13.57 -2.95
N LYS A 153 -13.26 14.04 -3.25
CA LYS A 153 -14.20 14.53 -2.22
C LYS A 153 -14.48 13.46 -1.16
N LEU A 154 -14.77 12.23 -1.60
CA LEU A 154 -14.94 11.09 -0.69
C LEU A 154 -13.69 10.78 0.14
N ALA A 155 -12.51 11.04 -0.38
CA ALA A 155 -11.26 10.84 0.37
C ALA A 155 -11.06 11.87 1.48
N GLN A 156 -11.47 13.12 1.25
CA GLN A 156 -11.44 14.20 2.23
C GLN A 156 -12.43 13.96 3.38
N GLU A 157 -13.63 13.47 3.07
CA GLU A 157 -14.68 13.15 4.06
C GLU A 157 -14.28 11.98 4.97
N ASN A 158 -13.44 11.04 4.50
CA ASN A 158 -12.98 9.91 5.28
C ASN A 158 -11.80 10.28 6.19
N ALA A 159 -12.10 10.91 7.33
CA ALA A 159 -11.10 11.33 8.33
C ALA A 159 -10.47 10.17 9.15
N SER A 160 -10.83 8.91 8.89
CA SER A 160 -10.50 7.75 9.75
C SER A 160 -9.02 7.30 9.73
N ARG A 161 -8.15 7.97 8.97
CA ARG A 161 -6.72 7.63 8.90
C ARG A 161 -5.90 8.87 9.22
N ASP A 162 -4.83 8.69 10.00
CA ASP A 162 -3.87 9.77 10.22
C ASP A 162 -2.82 9.81 9.12
N VAL A 163 -2.31 11.00 8.84
CA VAL A 163 -1.17 11.18 7.92
C VAL A 163 0.09 10.84 8.71
N PRO A 164 0.93 9.91 8.23
CA PRO A 164 2.16 9.57 8.93
C PRO A 164 3.14 10.75 9.02
N GLU A 165 3.96 10.80 10.06
CA GLU A 165 4.90 11.90 10.35
C GLU A 165 5.93 12.15 9.25
N TYR A 166 6.27 11.13 8.45
CA TYR A 166 7.19 11.26 7.32
C TYR A 166 6.57 11.95 6.08
N LEU A 167 5.28 12.33 6.18
CA LEU A 167 4.54 13.07 5.15
C LEU A 167 3.93 14.32 5.77
N SER A 168 3.88 15.41 5.03
CA SER A 168 3.07 16.58 5.36
C SER A 168 1.92 16.72 4.37
N LEU A 169 0.76 17.12 4.84
CA LEU A 169 -0.44 17.32 4.01
C LEU A 169 -0.89 18.79 4.14
N ASP A 170 -1.06 19.45 3.00
CA ASP A 170 -1.79 20.69 2.86
C ASP A 170 -3.18 20.33 2.31
N ALA A 171 -4.17 20.28 3.20
CA ALA A 171 -5.53 19.85 2.85
C ALA A 171 -6.23 20.85 1.92
N GLU A 172 -5.94 22.14 2.03
CA GLU A 172 -6.57 23.19 1.21
C GLU A 172 -6.10 23.08 -0.25
N LYS A 173 -4.81 22.86 -0.45
CA LYS A 173 -4.21 22.75 -1.79
C LYS A 173 -4.27 21.33 -2.37
N LEU A 174 -4.78 20.36 -1.61
CA LEU A 174 -4.75 18.93 -1.99
C LEU A 174 -3.36 18.50 -2.44
N SER A 175 -2.37 18.91 -1.66
CA SER A 175 -0.96 18.63 -1.90
C SER A 175 -0.30 18.12 -0.62
N GLY A 176 0.78 17.38 -0.77
CA GLY A 176 1.57 16.94 0.35
C GLY A 176 3.01 16.74 -0.05
N GLN A 177 3.89 16.76 0.93
CA GLN A 177 5.32 16.59 0.74
C GLN A 177 5.81 15.32 1.41
N PHE A 178 6.71 14.62 0.73
CA PHE A 178 7.46 13.51 1.30
C PHE A 178 8.69 14.11 2.01
N LEU A 179 8.69 14.09 3.36
CA LEU A 179 9.69 14.78 4.17
C LEU A 179 10.97 13.96 4.29
N VAL A 180 10.85 12.72 4.75
CA VAL A 180 11.98 11.87 5.12
C VAL A 180 11.64 10.41 4.77
N GLU A 181 12.64 9.57 4.53
CA GLU A 181 12.43 8.13 4.40
C GLU A 181 11.95 7.54 5.73
N PRO A 182 10.81 6.79 5.75
CA PRO A 182 10.21 6.34 7.00
C PRO A 182 11.05 5.26 7.69
N HIS A 183 11.06 5.27 9.03
CA HIS A 183 11.45 4.12 9.83
C HIS A 183 10.31 3.10 9.88
N LEU A 184 10.65 1.83 10.08
CA LEU A 184 9.67 0.73 10.06
C LEU A 184 8.54 0.94 11.09
N GLU A 185 8.86 1.48 12.25
CA GLU A 185 7.92 1.76 13.35
C GLU A 185 6.90 2.85 13.05
N GLN A 186 7.26 3.79 12.16
CA GLN A 186 6.39 4.92 11.77
C GLN A 186 5.35 4.53 10.72
N ILE A 187 5.44 3.31 10.17
CA ILE A 187 4.56 2.90 9.08
C ILE A 187 3.27 2.30 9.64
N PRO A 188 2.10 2.92 9.39
CA PRO A 188 0.83 2.41 9.90
C PRO A 188 0.34 1.21 9.06
N PHE A 189 0.75 0.00 9.45
CA PHE A 189 0.22 -1.22 8.88
C PHE A 189 -1.17 -1.53 9.44
N PRO A 190 -2.17 -1.89 8.59
CA PRO A 190 -3.51 -2.24 9.06
C PRO A 190 -3.58 -3.60 9.77
N LEU A 191 -2.51 -4.39 9.71
CA LEU A 191 -2.35 -5.68 10.38
C LEU A 191 -0.86 -5.93 10.67
N PRO A 192 -0.55 -6.76 11.69
CA PRO A 192 0.84 -7.09 11.99
C PRO A 192 1.47 -7.89 10.85
N ILE A 193 2.66 -7.45 10.42
CA ILE A 193 3.45 -8.10 9.37
C ILE A 193 4.87 -8.27 9.86
N ASN A 194 5.39 -9.50 9.81
CA ASN A 194 6.77 -9.77 10.11
C ASN A 194 7.64 -9.57 8.86
N ILE A 195 8.26 -8.40 8.75
CA ILE A 195 9.06 -8.02 7.58
C ILE A 195 10.33 -8.87 7.47
N ALA A 196 10.91 -9.30 8.59
CA ALA A 196 12.08 -10.16 8.58
C ALA A 196 11.77 -11.51 7.91
N MET A 197 10.63 -12.14 8.26
CA MET A 197 10.18 -13.38 7.61
C MET A 197 9.92 -13.20 6.11
N VAL A 198 9.39 -12.03 5.70
CA VAL A 198 9.20 -11.74 4.26
C VAL A 198 10.54 -11.60 3.56
N ALA A 199 11.51 -10.92 4.16
CA ALA A 199 12.84 -10.74 3.58
C ALA A 199 13.57 -12.08 3.46
N GLU A 200 13.52 -12.91 4.48
CA GLU A 200 14.06 -14.27 4.48
C GLU A 200 13.43 -15.14 3.37
N PHE A 201 12.10 -15.16 3.29
CA PHE A 201 11.38 -15.87 2.24
C PHE A 201 11.79 -15.42 0.83
N LEU A 202 11.93 -14.11 0.60
CA LEU A 202 12.36 -13.57 -0.69
C LEU A 202 13.83 -13.88 -0.99
N ALA A 203 14.69 -13.94 0.02
CA ALA A 203 16.08 -14.33 -0.16
C ALA A 203 16.21 -15.80 -0.56
N TYR A 204 15.37 -16.66 0.00
CA TYR A 204 15.41 -18.11 -0.24
C TYR A 204 14.79 -18.52 -1.58
N THR A 205 13.79 -17.78 -2.06
CA THR A 205 13.00 -18.15 -3.26
C THR A 205 13.48 -17.46 -4.54
N ASN A 206 14.52 -16.61 -4.50
CA ASN A 206 15.01 -15.81 -5.63
C ASN A 206 16.53 -15.63 -5.62
#